data_740b08a80736d79abffc2ebbb1b4ce47
#
_entry.id   740b08a80736d79abffc2ebbb1b4ce47
#
_cell.length_a   1.000
_cell.length_b   1.000
_cell.length_c   1.000
_cell.angle_alpha   90.00
_cell.angle_beta   90.00
_cell.angle_gamma   90.00
#
_symmetry.space_group_name_H-M   'P 1'
#
loop_
_entity.id
_entity.type
_entity.pdbx_description
1 polymer ?
#
loop_
_entity_poly.entity_id
_entity_poly.type
_entity_poly.pdbx_seq_one_letter_code
_entity_poly.pdbx_strand_id
1 'polypeptide(L)'
;MLKTLHIENIAVIERADVEFSAGLSVLTGETGAGKSIIIDSLNAVLGNRVSRELVRSGADRASVTASFESAQAERWCADNEIDADDGEIILQRRISTDGKSTGRVNGVPVTASQLRELGALLLDIHGQNDGRQLLDERRHLDYLDAFGECGEALAAYRETYDAYRALVRESERLSMDEAEKQRLEESLRYRIAELSKAEIRPGEEAELTERRDLLRNSEKLTEHISAALAALYDSDSSAVAHCGDAEYNVSRAGAWSADLAETEEIIRSARLALEDASERLREKQQLLDFSPEEYDRLEERLAQLRRLEKKYSTDEEGLAALLADSERRLDELEYAGDRLAQLEKETAKAYALAEKKACALTDIRQAAAKRLEERVVGELRDLSMPSVRFEVRLLSREGKNALSASGADEVSFVMSANAGEALGPISRIASGGELSRIMLALKNVFAEKDGVDALIFDEIDTGVSGVAAQRVAEKLASLGRTKQVLCVTHLPQIAAMAQQQYLVEKAEHGGRTYTNIRLLDREGRRYELARLSGGDMITDIQLAGAEELLARDERFRASLS
;
A
#
# COMPACT_ATOMS: atom_id res chain seq x y z
N MET A 1 7.96 13.97 27.74
CA MET A 1 7.58 14.81 28.90
C MET A 1 7.55 16.28 28.46
N LEU A 2 6.52 17.07 28.82
CA LEU A 2 6.45 18.53 28.64
C LEU A 2 7.38 19.21 29.64
N LYS A 3 8.31 20.04 29.18
CA LYS A 3 9.27 20.78 30.03
C LYS A 3 8.81 22.22 30.27
N THR A 4 8.56 22.95 29.17
CA THR A 4 8.21 24.36 29.25
C THR A 4 7.01 24.69 28.36
N LEU A 5 6.23 25.67 28.76
CA LEU A 5 5.16 26.25 27.98
C LEU A 5 5.26 27.76 28.04
N HIS A 6 5.48 28.38 26.89
CA HIS A 6 5.51 29.82 26.72
C HIS A 6 4.28 30.26 25.91
N ILE A 7 3.51 31.18 26.45
CA ILE A 7 2.28 31.71 25.86
C ILE A 7 2.41 33.20 25.70
N GLU A 8 2.12 33.73 24.50
CA GLU A 8 2.05 35.17 24.23
C GLU A 8 0.75 35.55 23.52
N ASN A 9 0.04 36.53 24.04
CA ASN A 9 -1.15 37.14 23.45
C ASN A 9 -2.29 36.15 23.14
N ILE A 10 -2.54 35.20 24.03
CA ILE A 10 -3.67 34.27 23.93
C ILE A 10 -4.79 34.71 24.88
N ALA A 11 -5.95 35.04 24.33
CA ALA A 11 -7.15 35.42 25.06
C ALA A 11 -6.85 36.48 26.14
N VAL A 12 -6.94 36.13 27.41
CA VAL A 12 -6.63 37.03 28.55
C VAL A 12 -5.18 36.92 29.04
N ILE A 13 -4.39 36.02 28.48
CA ILE A 13 -2.96 35.88 28.80
C ILE A 13 -2.16 36.77 27.85
N GLU A 14 -1.45 37.78 28.40
CA GLU A 14 -0.49 38.55 27.62
C GLU A 14 0.82 37.82 27.47
N ARG A 15 1.37 37.33 28.58
CA ARG A 15 2.56 36.49 28.63
C ARG A 15 2.50 35.54 29.82
N ALA A 16 2.84 34.30 29.61
CA ALA A 16 3.03 33.31 30.66
C ALA A 16 4.18 32.38 30.30
N ASP A 17 5.03 32.10 31.28
CA ASP A 17 6.13 31.13 31.20
C ASP A 17 5.89 30.11 32.31
N VAL A 18 5.74 28.83 31.96
CA VAL A 18 5.46 27.74 32.91
C VAL A 18 6.45 26.60 32.68
N GLU A 19 7.12 26.20 33.75
CA GLU A 19 8.01 25.03 33.75
C GLU A 19 7.29 23.88 34.46
N PHE A 20 7.33 22.70 33.86
CA PHE A 20 6.70 21.49 34.41
C PHE A 20 7.75 20.45 34.78
N SER A 21 7.47 19.70 35.84
CA SER A 21 8.28 18.54 36.23
C SER A 21 7.52 17.23 36.01
N ALA A 22 8.22 16.12 36.21
CA ALA A 22 7.61 14.79 36.23
C ALA A 22 6.59 14.67 37.38
N GLY A 23 5.68 13.70 37.26
CA GLY A 23 4.67 13.42 38.28
C GLY A 23 3.38 14.18 38.08
N LEU A 24 2.62 14.34 39.18
CA LEU A 24 1.32 15.01 39.16
C LEU A 24 1.47 16.51 39.41
N SER A 25 1.13 17.33 38.41
CA SER A 25 1.01 18.77 38.48
C SER A 25 -0.46 19.18 38.42
N VAL A 26 -0.86 20.17 39.22
CA VAL A 26 -2.26 20.63 39.29
C VAL A 26 -2.34 22.13 39.05
N LEU A 27 -3.31 22.55 38.22
CA LEU A 27 -3.70 23.92 38.00
C LEU A 27 -4.95 24.23 38.82
N THR A 28 -4.83 25.18 39.78
CA THR A 28 -5.95 25.70 40.59
C THR A 28 -6.18 27.16 40.26
N GLY A 29 -7.26 27.75 40.76
CA GLY A 29 -7.63 29.15 40.57
C GLY A 29 -9.12 29.32 40.32
N GLU A 30 -9.58 30.56 40.20
CA GLU A 30 -10.99 30.87 40.00
C GLU A 30 -11.53 30.37 38.67
N THR A 31 -12.86 30.13 38.62
CA THR A 31 -13.56 29.82 37.38
C THR A 31 -13.44 30.98 36.38
N GLY A 32 -13.02 30.68 35.16
CA GLY A 32 -12.76 31.72 34.15
C GLY A 32 -11.43 32.47 34.32
N ALA A 33 -10.53 32.08 35.26
CA ALA A 33 -9.23 32.73 35.44
C ALA A 33 -8.21 32.43 34.31
N GLY A 34 -8.53 31.56 33.37
CA GLY A 34 -7.64 31.24 32.27
C GLY A 34 -7.08 29.80 32.28
N LYS A 35 -7.57 28.94 33.19
CA LYS A 35 -7.13 27.53 33.24
C LYS A 35 -7.35 26.79 31.91
N SER A 36 -8.56 26.91 31.32
CA SER A 36 -8.87 26.33 30.01
C SER A 36 -8.03 26.92 28.87
N ILE A 37 -7.60 28.22 29.03
CA ILE A 37 -6.75 28.87 28.02
C ILE A 37 -5.36 28.21 27.93
N ILE A 38 -4.86 27.67 29.04
CA ILE A 38 -3.60 26.90 29.05
C ILE A 38 -3.77 25.63 28.23
N ILE A 39 -4.90 24.91 28.39
CA ILE A 39 -5.23 23.72 27.61
C ILE A 39 -5.44 24.07 26.13
N ASP A 40 -6.15 25.17 25.84
CA ASP A 40 -6.35 25.68 24.48
C ASP A 40 -5.01 26.03 23.81
N SER A 41 -4.07 26.60 24.60
CA SER A 41 -2.72 26.91 24.12
C SER A 41 -1.94 25.63 23.80
N LEU A 42 -2.02 24.61 24.65
CA LEU A 42 -1.41 23.29 24.39
C LEU A 42 -2.06 22.62 23.16
N ASN A 43 -3.38 22.64 23.06
CA ASN A 43 -4.09 22.17 21.87
C ASN A 43 -3.64 22.88 20.60
N ALA A 44 -3.43 24.19 20.67
CA ALA A 44 -2.98 24.98 19.54
C ALA A 44 -1.57 24.54 19.08
N VAL A 45 -0.61 24.40 20.00
CA VAL A 45 0.77 24.03 19.65
C VAL A 45 0.90 22.59 19.16
N LEU A 46 0.02 21.70 19.62
CA LEU A 46 -0.06 20.31 19.16
C LEU A 46 -0.71 20.14 17.76
N GLY A 47 -1.04 21.24 17.07
CA GLY A 47 -1.54 21.17 15.70
C GLY A 47 -3.07 21.07 15.57
N ASN A 48 -3.83 21.16 16.66
CA ASN A 48 -5.28 21.18 16.62
C ASN A 48 -5.81 22.44 15.92
N ARG A 49 -7.10 22.41 15.53
CA ARG A 49 -7.73 23.55 14.86
C ARG A 49 -7.81 24.74 15.80
N VAL A 50 -7.34 25.89 15.36
CA VAL A 50 -7.35 27.14 16.13
C VAL A 50 -8.32 28.13 15.54
N SER A 51 -9.01 28.90 16.43
CA SER A 51 -9.84 30.02 16.04
C SER A 51 -9.04 31.33 16.16
N ARG A 52 -9.33 32.32 15.31
CA ARG A 52 -8.81 33.67 15.44
C ARG A 52 -9.19 34.35 16.79
N GLU A 53 -10.25 33.85 17.43
CA GLU A 53 -10.72 34.34 18.75
C GLU A 53 -9.74 34.05 19.88
N LEU A 54 -8.78 33.10 19.65
CA LEU A 54 -7.68 32.86 20.56
C LEU A 54 -6.70 34.04 20.64
N VAL A 55 -6.64 34.90 19.62
CA VAL A 55 -5.75 36.08 19.65
C VAL A 55 -6.32 37.13 20.60
N ARG A 56 -5.47 37.60 21.54
CA ARG A 56 -5.83 38.65 22.52
C ARG A 56 -6.31 39.90 21.80
N SER A 57 -7.40 40.49 22.31
CA SER A 57 -7.94 41.75 21.80
C SER A 57 -6.89 42.88 21.85
N GLY A 58 -6.61 43.46 20.68
CA GLY A 58 -5.61 44.53 20.52
C GLY A 58 -4.19 44.03 20.21
N ALA A 59 -3.98 42.72 20.06
CA ALA A 59 -2.75 42.15 19.54
C ALA A 59 -2.94 41.72 18.07
N ASP A 60 -1.91 41.85 17.25
CA ASP A 60 -1.92 41.42 15.84
C ASP A 60 -1.73 39.90 15.67
N ARG A 61 -1.09 39.29 16.66
CA ARG A 61 -0.75 37.86 16.64
C ARG A 61 -0.64 37.27 18.04
N ALA A 62 -0.87 35.98 18.12
CA ALA A 62 -0.58 35.15 19.28
C ALA A 62 0.51 34.14 18.97
N SER A 63 1.25 33.68 19.99
CA SER A 63 2.28 32.67 19.88
C SER A 63 2.22 31.70 21.05
N VAL A 64 2.35 30.42 20.76
CA VAL A 64 2.58 29.37 21.77
C VAL A 64 3.83 28.60 21.39
N THR A 65 4.70 28.41 22.37
CA THR A 65 5.88 27.55 22.24
C THR A 65 5.89 26.56 23.40
N ALA A 66 6.10 25.29 23.11
CA ALA A 66 6.22 24.23 24.10
C ALA A 66 7.44 23.37 23.81
N SER A 67 8.23 23.05 24.87
CA SER A 67 9.35 22.15 24.73
C SER A 67 9.04 20.80 25.39
N PHE A 68 9.47 19.74 24.72
CA PHE A 68 9.22 18.36 25.11
C PHE A 68 10.50 17.54 25.04
N GLU A 69 10.52 16.47 25.80
CA GLU A 69 11.52 15.42 25.76
C GLU A 69 10.80 14.08 25.55
N SER A 70 11.08 13.36 24.44
CA SER A 70 10.43 12.10 24.09
C SER A 70 11.22 11.32 23.04
N ALA A 71 11.66 10.12 23.38
CA ALA A 71 12.39 9.24 22.46
C ALA A 71 11.57 8.80 21.21
N GLN A 72 10.24 8.77 21.31
CA GLN A 72 9.40 8.48 20.14
C GLN A 72 9.32 9.65 19.19
N ALA A 73 9.25 10.87 19.73
CA ALA A 73 9.20 12.08 18.94
C ALA A 73 10.56 12.40 18.29
N GLU A 74 11.69 12.04 18.92
CA GLU A 74 13.02 12.11 18.30
C GLU A 74 13.09 11.26 17.03
N ARG A 75 12.54 10.03 17.06
CA ARG A 75 12.47 9.16 15.87
C ARG A 75 11.63 9.79 14.77
N TRP A 76 10.47 10.35 15.13
CA TRP A 76 9.64 11.05 14.17
C TRP A 76 10.37 12.26 13.55
N CYS A 77 11.12 13.03 14.33
CA CYS A 77 11.95 14.13 13.83
C CYS A 77 13.01 13.64 12.84
N ALA A 78 13.70 12.55 13.16
CA ALA A 78 14.70 11.94 12.26
C ALA A 78 14.07 11.46 10.93
N ASP A 79 12.89 10.83 10.99
CA ASP A 79 12.15 10.37 9.81
C ASP A 79 11.65 11.53 8.91
N ASN A 80 11.52 12.74 9.49
CA ASN A 80 11.09 13.96 8.79
C ASN A 80 12.26 14.95 8.52
N GLU A 81 13.52 14.52 8.66
CA GLU A 81 14.73 15.32 8.43
C GLU A 81 14.78 16.60 9.31
N ILE A 82 14.31 16.51 10.55
CA ILE A 82 14.33 17.60 11.55
C ILE A 82 15.33 17.23 12.64
N ASP A 83 16.34 18.07 12.85
CA ASP A 83 17.32 17.87 13.91
C ASP A 83 16.66 18.09 15.30
N ALA A 84 16.94 17.17 16.23
CA ALA A 84 16.58 17.26 17.63
C ALA A 84 17.86 17.35 18.46
N ASP A 85 18.28 18.57 18.79
CA ASP A 85 19.44 18.81 19.60
C ASP A 85 19.20 18.37 21.05
N ASP A 86 20.06 17.54 21.61
CA ASP A 86 20.04 17.02 22.99
C ASP A 86 18.69 16.37 23.41
N GLY A 87 17.91 15.86 22.43
CA GLY A 87 16.62 15.22 22.69
C GLY A 87 15.47 16.17 23.03
N GLU A 88 15.70 17.49 22.92
CA GLU A 88 14.66 18.49 23.12
C GLU A 88 13.91 18.76 21.81
N ILE A 89 12.58 18.73 21.88
CA ILE A 89 11.68 19.00 20.76
C ILE A 89 10.85 20.24 21.06
N ILE A 90 11.08 21.29 20.29
CA ILE A 90 10.41 22.57 20.46
C ILE A 90 9.31 22.73 19.40
N LEU A 91 8.07 22.73 19.85
CA LEU A 91 6.91 23.05 19.02
C LEU A 91 6.58 24.52 19.14
N GLN A 92 6.33 25.19 18.02
CA GLN A 92 5.87 26.58 17.99
C GLN A 92 4.66 26.71 17.09
N ARG A 93 3.62 27.41 17.58
CA ARG A 93 2.45 27.80 16.80
C ARG A 93 2.26 29.32 16.88
N ARG A 94 2.16 29.96 15.72
CA ARG A 94 1.79 31.39 15.62
C ARG A 94 0.44 31.50 14.93
N ILE A 95 -0.41 32.35 15.47
CA ILE A 95 -1.78 32.58 15.00
C ILE A 95 -1.94 34.08 14.79
N SER A 96 -2.43 34.50 13.63
CA SER A 96 -2.70 35.90 13.33
C SER A 96 -4.21 36.19 13.29
N THR A 97 -4.57 37.48 13.44
CA THR A 97 -5.96 37.94 13.46
C THR A 97 -6.70 37.71 12.14
N ASP A 98 -6.00 37.53 11.03
CA ASP A 98 -6.57 37.13 9.73
C ASP A 98 -6.94 35.62 9.64
N GLY A 99 -6.73 34.87 10.74
CA GLY A 99 -7.02 33.42 10.82
C GLY A 99 -5.95 32.51 10.25
N LYS A 100 -4.83 33.04 9.75
CA LYS A 100 -3.70 32.22 9.33
C LYS A 100 -2.91 31.74 10.53
N SER A 101 -2.40 30.53 10.44
CA SER A 101 -1.51 29.99 11.45
C SER A 101 -0.32 29.27 10.82
N THR A 102 0.83 29.36 11.48
CA THR A 102 2.08 28.70 11.07
C THR A 102 2.62 27.85 12.20
N GLY A 103 3.07 26.64 11.87
CA GLY A 103 3.71 25.71 12.80
C GLY A 103 5.19 25.54 12.52
N ARG A 104 5.98 25.31 13.57
CA ARG A 104 7.39 24.96 13.48
C ARG A 104 7.75 23.89 14.49
N VAL A 105 8.69 23.01 14.11
CA VAL A 105 9.35 22.04 14.99
C VAL A 105 10.84 22.32 14.91
N ASN A 106 11.47 22.59 16.04
CA ASN A 106 12.90 22.96 16.12
C ASN A 106 13.31 24.03 15.09
N GLY A 107 12.43 25.04 14.91
CA GLY A 107 12.63 26.11 13.94
C GLY A 107 12.25 25.78 12.49
N VAL A 108 12.09 24.51 12.12
CA VAL A 108 11.71 24.07 10.77
C VAL A 108 10.19 24.25 10.56
N PRO A 109 9.74 24.91 9.49
CA PRO A 109 8.32 25.04 9.18
C PRO A 109 7.69 23.70 8.88
N VAL A 110 6.53 23.41 9.51
CA VAL A 110 5.77 22.17 9.32
C VAL A 110 4.29 22.47 9.09
N THR A 111 3.59 21.53 8.49
CA THR A 111 2.15 21.58 8.29
C THR A 111 1.39 21.34 9.61
N ALA A 112 0.12 21.75 9.68
CA ALA A 112 -0.74 21.45 10.82
C ALA A 112 -0.99 19.92 10.98
N SER A 113 -0.90 19.16 9.90
CA SER A 113 -1.02 17.69 9.94
C SER A 113 0.19 17.06 10.61
N GLN A 114 1.40 17.49 10.24
CA GLN A 114 2.66 17.03 10.85
C GLN A 114 2.74 17.40 12.34
N LEU A 115 2.33 18.66 12.70
CA LEU A 115 2.22 19.04 14.13
C LEU A 115 1.26 18.13 14.89
N ARG A 116 0.14 17.75 14.29
CA ARG A 116 -0.85 16.89 14.96
C ARG A 116 -0.36 15.46 15.11
N GLU A 117 0.34 14.95 14.11
CA GLU A 117 0.97 13.64 14.16
C GLU A 117 2.03 13.57 15.27
N LEU A 118 2.95 14.53 15.28
CA LEU A 118 3.97 14.64 16.32
C LEU A 118 3.33 14.90 17.70
N GLY A 119 2.35 15.81 17.77
CA GLY A 119 1.63 16.13 19.01
C GLY A 119 0.96 14.91 19.65
N ALA A 120 0.43 14.00 18.85
CA ALA A 120 -0.17 12.75 19.34
C ALA A 120 0.85 11.79 19.99
N LEU A 121 2.14 11.93 19.69
CA LEU A 121 3.21 11.17 20.34
C LEU A 121 3.70 11.81 21.65
N LEU A 122 3.47 13.13 21.81
CA LEU A 122 4.02 13.93 22.89
C LEU A 122 3.07 14.09 24.08
N LEU A 123 1.79 14.31 23.81
CA LEU A 123 0.84 14.72 24.83
C LEU A 123 -0.58 14.24 24.46
N ASP A 124 -1.28 13.67 25.44
CA ASP A 124 -2.69 13.26 25.30
C ASP A 124 -3.57 14.10 26.24
N ILE A 125 -4.58 14.76 25.70
CA ILE A 125 -5.46 15.67 26.45
C ILE A 125 -6.84 15.03 26.59
N HIS A 126 -7.33 14.94 27.83
CA HIS A 126 -8.61 14.33 28.19
C HIS A 126 -9.57 15.39 28.77
N GLY A 127 -10.60 15.78 28.01
CA GLY A 127 -11.59 16.80 28.34
C GLY A 127 -12.73 16.81 27.33
N GLN A 128 -13.55 17.87 27.32
CA GLN A 128 -14.76 17.98 26.47
C GLN A 128 -14.53 17.82 24.95
N ASN A 129 -13.31 18.01 24.46
CA ASN A 129 -13.05 18.02 23.00
C ASN A 129 -11.91 17.11 22.54
N ASP A 130 -11.22 16.39 23.42
CA ASP A 130 -10.03 15.60 23.07
C ASP A 130 -9.97 14.31 23.91
N GLY A 131 -9.30 13.32 23.47
CA GLY A 131 -9.21 11.97 24.05
C GLY A 131 -9.25 10.94 22.93
N ARG A 132 -8.72 11.33 21.77
CA ARG A 132 -8.98 10.65 20.48
C ARG A 132 -8.34 9.29 20.33
N GLN A 133 -7.22 8.99 21.00
CA GLN A 133 -6.51 7.74 20.72
C GLN A 133 -7.26 6.52 21.24
N LEU A 134 -7.76 6.54 22.48
CA LEU A 134 -8.56 5.44 23.06
C LEU A 134 -10.00 5.41 22.54
N LEU A 135 -10.49 6.54 21.95
CA LEU A 135 -11.79 6.60 21.31
C LEU A 135 -11.77 6.15 19.85
N ASP A 136 -10.58 5.97 19.26
CA ASP A 136 -10.41 5.44 17.90
C ASP A 136 -10.49 3.91 17.91
N GLU A 137 -11.61 3.37 17.45
CA GLU A 137 -11.87 1.93 17.41
C GLU A 137 -10.79 1.15 16.64
N ARG A 138 -10.11 1.78 15.67
CA ARG A 138 -9.01 1.15 14.90
C ARG A 138 -7.81 0.79 15.76
N ARG A 139 -7.64 1.44 16.90
CA ARG A 139 -6.53 1.22 17.83
C ARG A 139 -6.87 0.24 18.97
N HIS A 140 -8.14 -0.13 19.13
CA HIS A 140 -8.57 -1.02 20.21
C HIS A 140 -7.86 -2.37 20.16
N LEU A 141 -7.58 -2.89 18.96
CA LEU A 141 -6.81 -4.13 18.79
C LEU A 141 -5.37 -3.97 19.33
N ASP A 142 -4.71 -2.85 19.03
CA ASP A 142 -3.34 -2.59 19.47
C ASP A 142 -3.28 -2.49 21.01
N TYR A 143 -4.26 -1.84 21.64
CA TYR A 143 -4.37 -1.76 23.08
C TYR A 143 -4.60 -3.14 23.72
N LEU A 144 -5.46 -3.96 23.13
CA LEU A 144 -5.70 -5.32 23.62
C LEU A 144 -4.45 -6.19 23.47
N ASP A 145 -3.76 -6.12 22.34
CA ASP A 145 -2.51 -6.85 22.06
C ASP A 145 -1.39 -6.43 23.01
N ALA A 146 -1.27 -5.12 23.29
CA ALA A 146 -0.30 -4.61 24.26
C ALA A 146 -0.62 -5.07 25.69
N PHE A 147 -1.89 -5.03 26.10
CA PHE A 147 -2.32 -5.49 27.43
C PHE A 147 -2.17 -7.01 27.60
N GLY A 148 -2.50 -7.75 26.54
CA GLY A 148 -2.42 -9.21 26.51
C GLY A 148 -1.02 -9.77 26.28
N GLU A 149 -0.04 -8.92 26.01
CA GLU A 149 1.33 -9.31 25.62
C GLU A 149 1.36 -10.26 24.40
N CYS A 150 0.48 -9.98 23.43
CA CYS A 150 0.28 -10.83 22.25
C CYS A 150 1.44 -10.78 21.23
N GLY A 151 2.51 -10.03 21.49
CA GLY A 151 3.58 -9.72 20.52
C GLY A 151 4.23 -10.96 19.90
N GLU A 152 4.56 -11.98 20.70
CA GLU A 152 5.18 -13.23 20.21
C GLU A 152 4.20 -14.04 19.33
N ALA A 153 2.96 -14.18 19.77
CA ALA A 153 1.92 -14.88 19.00
C ALA A 153 1.58 -14.16 17.70
N LEU A 154 1.52 -12.83 17.74
CA LEU A 154 1.30 -11.98 16.56
C LEU A 154 2.47 -12.08 15.58
N ALA A 155 3.72 -12.10 16.05
CA ALA A 155 4.89 -12.28 15.19
C ALA A 155 4.89 -13.65 14.51
N ALA A 156 4.60 -14.72 15.26
CA ALA A 156 4.49 -16.08 14.73
C ALA A 156 3.32 -16.25 13.73
N TYR A 157 2.24 -15.49 13.90
CA TYR A 157 1.16 -15.43 12.94
C TYR A 157 1.60 -14.69 11.66
N ARG A 158 2.20 -13.51 11.80
CA ARG A 158 2.64 -12.66 10.66
C ARG A 158 3.58 -13.41 9.73
N GLU A 159 4.52 -14.17 10.25
CA GLU A 159 5.42 -15.00 9.45
C GLU A 159 4.64 -15.95 8.51
N THR A 160 3.63 -16.64 9.04
CA THR A 160 2.80 -17.56 8.26
C THR A 160 1.86 -16.84 7.30
N TYR A 161 1.33 -15.69 7.69
CA TYR A 161 0.48 -14.85 6.86
C TYR A 161 1.24 -14.25 5.68
N ASP A 162 2.46 -13.76 5.91
CA ASP A 162 3.30 -13.18 4.86
C ASP A 162 3.71 -14.25 3.83
N ALA A 163 4.02 -15.48 4.29
CA ALA A 163 4.27 -16.62 3.41
C ALA A 163 3.02 -16.96 2.56
N TYR A 164 1.84 -17.02 3.16
CA TYR A 164 0.58 -17.19 2.44
C TYR A 164 0.36 -16.07 1.39
N ARG A 165 0.54 -14.79 1.78
CA ARG A 165 0.37 -13.65 0.88
C ARG A 165 1.37 -13.61 -0.27
N ALA A 166 2.58 -14.11 -0.06
CA ALA A 166 3.58 -14.24 -1.13
C ALA A 166 3.11 -15.23 -2.21
N LEU A 167 2.57 -16.40 -1.81
CA LEU A 167 2.02 -17.40 -2.73
C LEU A 167 0.78 -16.88 -3.48
N VAL A 168 -0.10 -16.17 -2.80
CA VAL A 168 -1.27 -15.53 -3.43
C VAL A 168 -0.83 -14.54 -4.51
N ARG A 169 0.14 -13.66 -4.22
CA ARG A 169 0.66 -12.70 -5.21
C ARG A 169 1.32 -13.38 -6.40
N GLU A 170 2.05 -14.47 -6.18
CA GLU A 170 2.65 -15.26 -7.26
C GLU A 170 1.56 -15.87 -8.13
N SER A 171 0.52 -16.45 -7.54
CA SER A 171 -0.64 -17.00 -8.25
C SER A 171 -1.38 -15.92 -9.05
N GLU A 172 -1.65 -14.76 -8.46
CA GLU A 172 -2.30 -13.63 -9.16
C GLU A 172 -1.47 -13.14 -10.35
N ARG A 173 -0.14 -13.11 -10.24
CA ARG A 173 0.76 -12.72 -11.35
C ARG A 173 0.77 -13.70 -12.50
N LEU A 174 0.63 -15.01 -12.23
CA LEU A 174 0.60 -16.06 -13.24
C LEU A 174 -0.81 -16.34 -13.78
N SER A 175 -1.85 -15.90 -13.10
CA SER A 175 -3.22 -16.13 -13.52
C SER A 175 -3.56 -15.27 -14.75
N MET A 176 -4.02 -15.95 -15.79
CA MET A 176 -4.64 -15.38 -16.98
C MET A 176 -6.12 -15.76 -16.98
N ASP A 177 -6.98 -15.01 -17.65
CA ASP A 177 -8.36 -15.44 -17.86
C ASP A 177 -8.37 -16.80 -18.58
N GLU A 178 -9.00 -17.80 -18.00
CA GLU A 178 -9.03 -19.17 -18.51
C GLU A 178 -9.55 -19.24 -19.96
N ALA A 179 -10.53 -18.40 -20.31
CA ALA A 179 -11.05 -18.31 -21.66
C ALA A 179 -10.03 -17.71 -22.65
N GLU A 180 -9.22 -16.77 -22.21
CA GLU A 180 -8.15 -16.18 -23.01
C GLU A 180 -6.99 -17.15 -23.17
N LYS A 181 -6.60 -17.84 -22.11
CA LYS A 181 -5.59 -18.90 -22.12
C LYS A 181 -5.94 -20.01 -23.10
N GLN A 182 -7.17 -20.54 -23.02
CA GLN A 182 -7.64 -21.62 -23.89
C GLN A 182 -7.63 -21.21 -25.37
N ARG A 183 -8.09 -20.00 -25.69
CA ARG A 183 -8.06 -19.48 -27.06
C ARG A 183 -6.62 -19.35 -27.59
N LEU A 184 -5.72 -18.87 -26.76
CA LEU A 184 -4.32 -18.71 -27.13
C LEU A 184 -3.67 -20.08 -27.35
N GLU A 185 -3.91 -21.05 -26.48
CA GLU A 185 -3.41 -22.41 -26.56
C GLU A 185 -3.92 -23.11 -27.84
N GLU A 186 -5.21 -23.05 -28.14
CA GLU A 186 -5.78 -23.60 -29.37
C GLU A 186 -5.17 -22.95 -30.62
N SER A 187 -4.98 -21.63 -30.61
CA SER A 187 -4.37 -20.89 -31.71
C SER A 187 -2.91 -21.31 -31.93
N LEU A 188 -2.15 -21.44 -30.84
CA LEU A 188 -0.75 -21.87 -30.93
C LEU A 188 -0.62 -23.31 -31.40
N ARG A 189 -1.40 -24.24 -30.87
CA ARG A 189 -1.42 -25.62 -31.31
C ARG A 189 -1.78 -25.79 -32.77
N TYR A 190 -2.79 -25.07 -33.25
CA TYR A 190 -3.16 -25.03 -34.67
C TYR A 190 -2.01 -24.55 -35.55
N ARG A 191 -1.36 -23.45 -35.18
CA ARG A 191 -0.22 -22.88 -35.93
C ARG A 191 0.97 -23.80 -35.96
N ILE A 192 1.33 -24.39 -34.83
CA ILE A 192 2.41 -25.36 -34.72
C ILE A 192 2.12 -26.59 -35.64
N ALA A 193 0.91 -27.15 -35.56
CA ALA A 193 0.54 -28.30 -36.38
C ALA A 193 0.59 -28.00 -37.89
N GLU A 194 0.16 -26.81 -38.32
CA GLU A 194 0.18 -26.39 -39.72
C GLU A 194 1.61 -26.17 -40.23
N LEU A 195 2.43 -25.43 -39.46
CA LEU A 195 3.81 -25.11 -39.85
C LEU A 195 4.74 -26.33 -39.77
N SER A 196 4.62 -27.16 -38.72
CA SER A 196 5.39 -28.40 -38.62
C SER A 196 5.08 -29.38 -39.74
N LYS A 197 3.79 -29.53 -40.14
CA LYS A 197 3.39 -30.37 -41.26
C LYS A 197 3.95 -29.84 -42.60
N ALA A 198 4.17 -28.55 -42.69
CA ALA A 198 4.70 -27.94 -43.91
C ALA A 198 6.20 -28.22 -44.12
N GLU A 199 6.97 -28.60 -43.09
CA GLU A 199 8.40 -28.91 -43.17
C GLU A 199 9.23 -27.89 -43.95
N ILE A 200 9.03 -26.61 -43.65
CA ILE A 200 9.63 -25.50 -44.38
C ILE A 200 11.14 -25.44 -44.11
N ARG A 201 11.93 -25.27 -45.18
CA ARG A 201 13.37 -25.08 -45.08
C ARG A 201 13.76 -23.70 -45.56
N PRO A 202 14.57 -22.95 -44.80
CA PRO A 202 15.06 -21.65 -45.25
C PRO A 202 15.78 -21.73 -46.61
N GLY A 203 15.40 -20.87 -47.56
CA GLY A 203 15.94 -20.87 -48.92
C GLY A 203 15.27 -21.85 -49.88
N GLU A 204 14.27 -22.63 -49.44
CA GLU A 204 13.57 -23.63 -50.28
C GLU A 204 12.87 -22.97 -51.51
N GLU A 205 12.20 -21.81 -51.33
CA GLU A 205 11.51 -21.12 -52.44
C GLU A 205 12.48 -20.71 -53.54
N ALA A 206 13.66 -20.22 -53.17
CA ALA A 206 14.70 -19.85 -54.12
C ALA A 206 15.20 -21.05 -54.94
N GLU A 207 15.53 -22.17 -54.25
CA GLU A 207 15.97 -23.38 -54.88
C GLU A 207 14.91 -23.99 -55.85
N LEU A 208 13.67 -24.07 -55.36
CA LEU A 208 12.55 -24.57 -56.18
C LEU A 208 12.22 -23.65 -57.35
N THR A 209 12.32 -22.35 -57.19
CA THR A 209 12.10 -21.37 -58.25
C THR A 209 13.16 -21.49 -59.34
N GLU A 210 14.45 -21.59 -58.99
CA GLU A 210 15.54 -21.83 -59.96
C GLU A 210 15.33 -23.13 -60.71
N ARG A 211 15.01 -24.23 -60.03
CA ARG A 211 14.77 -25.52 -60.64
C ARG A 211 13.57 -25.52 -61.57
N ARG A 212 12.46 -24.89 -61.16
CA ARG A 212 11.25 -24.68 -62.00
C ARG A 212 11.58 -23.93 -63.30
N ASP A 213 12.35 -22.83 -63.19
CA ASP A 213 12.67 -21.99 -64.36
C ASP A 213 13.60 -22.72 -65.33
N LEU A 214 14.50 -23.59 -64.85
CA LEU A 214 15.29 -24.49 -65.69
C LEU A 214 14.38 -25.49 -66.42
N LEU A 215 13.47 -26.16 -65.76
CA LEU A 215 12.54 -27.10 -66.36
C LEU A 215 11.62 -26.42 -67.38
N ARG A 216 11.08 -25.25 -67.05
CA ARG A 216 10.24 -24.44 -67.97
C ARG A 216 10.98 -24.02 -69.26
N ASN A 217 12.26 -23.69 -69.12
CA ASN A 217 13.11 -23.40 -70.27
C ASN A 217 13.37 -24.66 -71.11
N SER A 218 13.58 -25.80 -70.47
CA SER A 218 13.72 -27.09 -71.14
C SER A 218 12.46 -27.52 -71.91
N GLU A 219 11.26 -27.28 -71.33
CA GLU A 219 9.97 -27.51 -71.96
C GLU A 219 9.85 -26.75 -73.29
N LYS A 220 10.08 -25.40 -73.23
CA LYS A 220 10.01 -24.54 -74.43
C LYS A 220 11.03 -24.92 -75.50
N LEU A 221 12.24 -25.29 -75.06
CA LEU A 221 13.28 -25.77 -75.97
C LEU A 221 12.85 -27.09 -76.65
N THR A 222 12.32 -28.04 -75.91
CA THR A 222 11.79 -29.30 -76.40
C THR A 222 10.67 -29.09 -77.41
N GLU A 223 9.70 -28.20 -77.11
CA GLU A 223 8.59 -27.83 -78.03
C GLU A 223 9.12 -27.28 -79.37
N HIS A 224 10.00 -26.27 -79.31
CA HIS A 224 10.54 -25.64 -80.49
C HIS A 224 11.45 -26.58 -81.30
N ILE A 225 12.28 -27.43 -80.66
CA ILE A 225 13.10 -28.41 -81.34
C ILE A 225 12.23 -29.51 -81.97
N SER A 226 11.18 -29.98 -81.29
CA SER A 226 10.24 -30.95 -81.86
C SER A 226 9.50 -30.37 -83.08
N ALA A 227 9.03 -29.10 -83.03
CA ALA A 227 8.44 -28.45 -84.17
C ALA A 227 9.42 -28.28 -85.35
N ALA A 228 10.68 -27.95 -85.06
CA ALA A 228 11.71 -27.86 -86.07
C ALA A 228 12.02 -29.22 -86.73
N LEU A 229 12.14 -30.31 -85.91
CA LEU A 229 12.34 -31.66 -86.41
C LEU A 229 11.18 -32.16 -87.26
N ALA A 230 9.94 -31.88 -86.89
CA ALA A 230 8.76 -32.20 -87.67
C ALA A 230 8.80 -31.51 -89.04
N ALA A 231 9.20 -30.25 -89.08
CA ALA A 231 9.30 -29.47 -90.36
C ALA A 231 10.48 -29.93 -91.25
N LEU A 232 11.61 -30.31 -90.64
CA LEU A 232 12.81 -30.70 -91.38
C LEU A 232 12.79 -32.15 -91.81
N TYR A 233 12.36 -33.10 -90.93
CA TYR A 233 12.59 -34.54 -91.19
C TYR A 233 11.40 -35.46 -90.84
N ASP A 234 10.72 -35.35 -89.69
CA ASP A 234 9.81 -36.33 -89.14
C ASP A 234 8.41 -36.36 -89.78
N SER A 235 8.06 -35.44 -90.60
CA SER A 235 6.77 -35.32 -91.35
C SER A 235 6.90 -35.84 -92.76
N ASP A 236 5.85 -36.45 -93.26
CA ASP A 236 5.75 -36.81 -94.71
C ASP A 236 5.86 -35.64 -95.66
N SER A 237 5.59 -34.44 -95.20
CA SER A 237 5.75 -33.15 -95.85
C SER A 237 6.98 -32.39 -95.40
N SER A 238 7.97 -33.08 -94.87
CA SER A 238 9.20 -32.42 -94.38
C SER A 238 10.08 -31.90 -95.55
N ALA A 239 10.96 -30.94 -95.17
CA ALA A 239 11.89 -30.39 -96.14
C ALA A 239 12.78 -31.43 -96.79
N VAL A 240 13.26 -32.44 -96.00
CA VAL A 240 14.06 -33.61 -96.48
C VAL A 240 13.24 -34.44 -97.49
N ALA A 241 11.97 -34.73 -97.19
CA ALA A 241 11.09 -35.48 -98.09
C ALA A 241 10.88 -34.74 -99.41
N HIS A 242 10.59 -33.46 -99.32
CA HIS A 242 10.42 -32.61 -100.54
C HIS A 242 11.72 -32.45 -101.37
N CYS A 243 12.88 -32.35 -100.73
CA CYS A 243 14.15 -32.33 -101.41
C CYS A 243 14.43 -33.73 -102.08
N GLY A 244 14.08 -34.85 -101.46
CA GLY A 244 14.17 -36.15 -101.99
C GLY A 244 13.30 -36.33 -103.24
N ASP A 245 12.05 -35.89 -103.21
CA ASP A 245 11.16 -35.91 -104.34
C ASP A 245 11.68 -35.03 -105.47
N ALA A 246 12.23 -33.87 -105.16
CA ALA A 246 12.83 -32.95 -106.15
C ALA A 246 14.09 -33.57 -106.78
N GLU A 247 14.99 -34.17 -106.00
CA GLU A 247 16.19 -34.89 -106.45
C GLU A 247 15.81 -36.03 -107.39
N TYR A 248 14.81 -36.82 -107.02
CA TYR A 248 14.31 -37.91 -107.85
C TYR A 248 13.82 -37.45 -109.21
N ASN A 249 13.00 -36.36 -109.23
CA ASN A 249 12.42 -35.82 -110.49
C ASN A 249 13.48 -35.15 -111.37
N VAL A 250 14.47 -34.47 -110.77
CA VAL A 250 15.55 -33.78 -111.52
C VAL A 250 16.53 -34.87 -112.06
N SER A 251 16.85 -35.92 -111.27
CA SER A 251 17.65 -37.05 -111.72
C SER A 251 17.04 -37.73 -112.92
N ARG A 252 15.73 -37.98 -112.93
CA ARG A 252 15.01 -38.52 -114.07
C ARG A 252 15.00 -37.56 -115.27
N ALA A 253 14.90 -36.27 -115.07
CA ALA A 253 14.96 -35.27 -116.15
C ALA A 253 16.40 -35.18 -116.69
N GLY A 254 17.43 -35.38 -115.93
CA GLY A 254 18.85 -35.42 -116.32
C GLY A 254 19.17 -36.46 -117.33
N ALA A 255 18.36 -37.56 -117.45
CA ALA A 255 18.48 -38.56 -118.54
C ALA A 255 18.26 -37.95 -119.90
N TRP A 256 17.64 -36.77 -119.99
CA TRP A 256 17.34 -36.07 -121.31
C TRP A 256 18.08 -34.75 -121.44
N SER A 257 18.72 -34.21 -120.36
CA SER A 257 19.46 -32.91 -120.44
C SER A 257 20.63 -33.01 -119.48
N ALA A 258 21.86 -33.02 -119.94
CA ALA A 258 23.07 -33.18 -119.13
C ALA A 258 23.33 -31.93 -118.21
N ASP A 259 22.75 -30.79 -118.53
CA ASP A 259 22.89 -29.51 -117.77
C ASP A 259 22.21 -29.56 -116.41
N LEU A 260 21.36 -30.55 -116.14
CA LEU A 260 20.65 -30.71 -114.86
C LEU A 260 21.50 -31.44 -113.79
N ALA A 261 22.64 -31.99 -114.17
CA ALA A 261 23.53 -32.75 -113.17
C ALA A 261 24.01 -31.79 -112.05
N GLU A 262 24.33 -30.52 -112.34
CA GLU A 262 24.73 -29.55 -111.34
C GLU A 262 23.57 -29.21 -110.42
N THR A 263 22.36 -29.08 -110.98
CA THR A 263 21.16 -28.80 -110.14
C THR A 263 20.80 -30.00 -109.29
N GLU A 264 20.95 -31.25 -109.74
CA GLU A 264 20.75 -32.45 -108.99
C GLU A 264 21.71 -32.50 -107.76
N GLU A 265 22.99 -32.17 -107.99
CA GLU A 265 24.01 -32.15 -106.89
C GLU A 265 23.72 -31.04 -105.85
N ILE A 266 23.22 -29.86 -106.23
CA ILE A 266 22.80 -28.81 -105.34
C ILE A 266 21.65 -29.30 -104.44
N ILE A 267 20.61 -29.94 -105.02
CA ILE A 267 19.46 -30.45 -104.27
C ILE A 267 19.89 -31.59 -103.33
N ARG A 268 20.77 -32.48 -103.78
CA ARG A 268 21.32 -33.54 -102.97
C ARG A 268 22.12 -33.00 -101.77
N SER A 269 22.97 -32.02 -102.05
CA SER A 269 23.74 -31.35 -101.01
C SER A 269 22.83 -30.63 -100.00
N ALA A 270 21.75 -30.00 -100.48
CA ALA A 270 20.75 -29.34 -99.55
C ALA A 270 20.04 -30.40 -98.66
N ARG A 271 19.61 -31.55 -99.24
CA ARG A 271 18.98 -32.65 -98.52
C ARG A 271 19.90 -33.15 -97.44
N LEU A 272 21.16 -33.48 -97.77
CA LEU A 272 22.16 -33.96 -96.83
C LEU A 272 22.42 -32.94 -95.72
N ALA A 273 22.48 -31.69 -96.02
CA ALA A 273 22.62 -30.63 -95.02
C ALA A 273 21.42 -30.55 -94.05
N LEU A 274 20.20 -30.77 -94.59
CA LEU A 274 18.97 -30.78 -93.72
C LEU A 274 18.93 -32.04 -92.87
N GLU A 275 19.41 -33.24 -93.36
CA GLU A 275 19.54 -34.41 -92.59
C GLU A 275 20.55 -34.22 -91.42
N ASP A 276 21.76 -33.68 -91.70
CA ASP A 276 22.75 -33.36 -90.69
C ASP A 276 22.21 -32.35 -89.59
N ALA A 277 21.48 -31.35 -90.05
CA ALA A 277 20.82 -30.36 -89.14
C ALA A 277 19.80 -31.07 -88.20
N SER A 278 19.02 -32.02 -88.80
CA SER A 278 18.01 -32.77 -88.02
C SER A 278 18.64 -33.70 -86.97
N GLU A 279 19.76 -34.32 -87.37
CA GLU A 279 20.49 -35.18 -86.38
C GLU A 279 21.08 -34.41 -85.22
N ARG A 280 21.65 -33.22 -85.51
CA ARG A 280 22.14 -32.33 -84.40
C ARG A 280 21.02 -31.82 -83.55
N LEU A 281 19.83 -31.57 -84.10
CA LEU A 281 18.68 -31.20 -83.27
C LEU A 281 18.21 -32.39 -82.39
N ARG A 282 18.21 -33.62 -82.89
CA ARG A 282 17.88 -34.80 -82.10
C ARG A 282 18.87 -35.08 -80.99
N GLU A 283 20.17 -34.93 -81.27
CA GLU A 283 21.18 -34.99 -80.18
C GLU A 283 20.93 -33.96 -79.08
N LYS A 284 20.59 -32.73 -79.46
CA LYS A 284 20.24 -31.68 -78.47
C LYS A 284 18.95 -31.99 -77.73
N GLN A 285 17.93 -32.53 -78.38
CA GLN A 285 16.66 -32.91 -77.76
C GLN A 285 16.85 -34.00 -76.70
N GLN A 286 17.71 -34.99 -76.98
CA GLN A 286 18.04 -36.07 -76.04
C GLN A 286 18.78 -35.58 -74.75
N LEU A 287 19.46 -34.44 -74.85
CA LEU A 287 20.15 -33.81 -73.71
C LEU A 287 19.23 -32.93 -72.84
N LEU A 288 17.97 -32.67 -73.31
CA LEU A 288 17.00 -31.90 -72.55
C LEU A 288 16.23 -32.85 -71.61
N ASP A 289 16.48 -32.67 -70.29
CA ASP A 289 15.81 -33.44 -69.23
C ASP A 289 14.56 -32.62 -68.81
N PHE A 290 13.40 -32.87 -69.40
CA PHE A 290 12.13 -32.28 -69.01
C PHE A 290 11.20 -33.39 -68.51
N SER A 291 10.83 -33.26 -67.19
CA SER A 291 9.84 -34.09 -66.54
C SER A 291 8.61 -33.29 -66.16
N PRO A 292 7.46 -33.47 -66.84
CA PRO A 292 6.21 -32.81 -66.46
C PRO A 292 5.81 -33.09 -65.01
N GLU A 293 6.03 -34.28 -64.53
CA GLU A 293 5.69 -34.72 -63.18
C GLU A 293 6.55 -34.01 -62.11
N GLU A 294 7.81 -33.71 -62.43
CA GLU A 294 8.70 -32.95 -61.54
C GLU A 294 8.28 -31.49 -61.54
N TYR A 295 7.96 -30.92 -62.69
CA TYR A 295 7.48 -29.54 -62.84
C TYR A 295 6.19 -29.30 -62.01
N ASP A 296 5.20 -30.20 -62.11
CA ASP A 296 3.94 -30.10 -61.36
C ASP A 296 4.16 -30.17 -59.85
N ARG A 297 5.07 -31.07 -59.37
CA ARG A 297 5.42 -31.17 -57.97
C ARG A 297 6.09 -29.89 -57.43
N LEU A 298 6.95 -29.24 -58.22
CA LEU A 298 7.61 -28.00 -57.87
C LEU A 298 6.60 -26.85 -57.78
N GLU A 299 5.67 -26.74 -58.75
CA GLU A 299 4.61 -25.74 -58.73
C GLU A 299 3.67 -25.93 -57.54
N GLU A 300 3.29 -27.15 -57.23
CA GLU A 300 2.46 -27.48 -56.05
C GLU A 300 3.15 -27.06 -54.75
N ARG A 301 4.44 -27.38 -54.62
CA ARG A 301 5.24 -27.05 -53.43
C ARG A 301 5.44 -25.54 -53.32
N LEU A 302 5.76 -24.82 -54.36
CA LEU A 302 5.86 -23.37 -54.41
C LEU A 302 4.53 -22.69 -54.06
N ALA A 303 3.41 -23.21 -54.58
CA ALA A 303 2.09 -22.70 -54.22
C ALA A 303 1.76 -22.89 -52.75
N GLN A 304 2.18 -24.02 -52.14
CA GLN A 304 2.04 -24.27 -50.73
C GLN A 304 2.83 -23.25 -49.87
N LEU A 305 4.12 -23.05 -50.19
CA LEU A 305 4.97 -22.09 -49.50
C LEU A 305 4.40 -20.68 -49.55
N ARG A 306 4.07 -20.15 -50.76
CA ARG A 306 3.48 -18.82 -50.97
C ARG A 306 2.15 -18.64 -50.24
N ARG A 307 1.35 -19.70 -50.18
CA ARG A 307 0.08 -19.65 -49.41
C ARG A 307 0.34 -19.44 -47.90
N LEU A 308 1.35 -20.09 -47.33
CA LEU A 308 1.73 -19.94 -45.94
C LEU A 308 2.35 -18.57 -45.67
N GLU A 309 3.24 -18.10 -46.53
CA GLU A 309 3.83 -16.77 -46.47
C GLU A 309 2.78 -15.68 -46.48
N LYS A 310 1.82 -15.79 -47.40
CA LYS A 310 0.70 -14.85 -47.50
C LYS A 310 -0.20 -14.91 -46.25
N LYS A 311 -0.47 -16.13 -45.72
CA LYS A 311 -1.31 -16.31 -44.54
C LYS A 311 -0.69 -15.69 -43.30
N TYR A 312 0.61 -15.84 -43.13
CA TYR A 312 1.34 -15.35 -41.98
C TYR A 312 2.07 -14.02 -42.21
N SER A 313 2.00 -13.49 -43.42
CA SER A 313 2.60 -12.20 -43.85
C SER A 313 4.12 -12.13 -43.57
N THR A 314 4.82 -13.23 -43.84
CA THR A 314 6.26 -13.37 -43.64
C THR A 314 6.87 -14.31 -44.66
N ASP A 315 8.19 -14.33 -44.79
CA ASP A 315 8.97 -15.23 -45.64
C ASP A 315 9.27 -16.59 -44.96
N GLU A 316 10.02 -17.48 -45.61
CA GLU A 316 10.37 -18.78 -45.12
C GLU A 316 11.13 -18.73 -43.79
N GLU A 317 12.10 -17.80 -43.63
CA GLU A 317 12.84 -17.62 -42.39
C GLU A 317 11.89 -17.16 -41.25
N GLY A 318 10.99 -16.25 -41.56
CA GLY A 318 9.97 -15.80 -40.62
C GLY A 318 8.95 -16.88 -40.25
N LEU A 319 8.59 -17.80 -41.19
CA LEU A 319 7.74 -18.95 -40.88
C LEU A 319 8.43 -19.95 -39.94
N ALA A 320 9.72 -20.18 -40.12
CA ALA A 320 10.51 -21.03 -39.23
C ALA A 320 10.66 -20.40 -37.82
N ALA A 321 10.93 -19.07 -37.78
CA ALA A 321 11.00 -18.32 -36.53
C ALA A 321 9.63 -18.28 -35.82
N LEU A 322 8.54 -18.16 -36.57
CA LEU A 322 7.17 -18.15 -36.04
C LEU A 322 6.79 -19.52 -35.44
N LEU A 323 7.25 -20.62 -36.04
CA LEU A 323 7.09 -21.97 -35.47
C LEU A 323 7.81 -22.08 -34.14
N ALA A 324 9.09 -21.76 -34.08
CA ALA A 324 9.89 -21.79 -32.85
C ALA A 324 9.34 -20.90 -31.73
N ASP A 325 8.88 -19.67 -32.07
CA ASP A 325 8.24 -18.77 -31.10
C ASP A 325 6.91 -19.32 -30.60
N SER A 326 6.12 -19.97 -31.47
CA SER A 326 4.85 -20.59 -31.08
C SER A 326 5.04 -21.80 -30.16
N GLU A 327 6.03 -22.62 -30.42
CA GLU A 327 6.41 -23.76 -29.55
C GLU A 327 6.85 -23.26 -28.18
N ARG A 328 7.76 -22.29 -28.13
CA ARG A 328 8.23 -21.70 -26.89
C ARG A 328 7.07 -21.10 -26.06
N ARG A 329 6.15 -20.36 -26.69
CA ARG A 329 4.98 -19.78 -26.01
C ARG A 329 4.02 -20.83 -25.49
N LEU A 330 3.85 -21.93 -26.19
CA LEU A 330 3.01 -23.02 -25.73
C LEU A 330 3.62 -23.70 -24.50
N ASP A 331 4.93 -23.97 -24.51
CA ASP A 331 5.65 -24.52 -23.36
C ASP A 331 5.57 -23.58 -22.14
N GLU A 332 5.71 -22.27 -22.34
CA GLU A 332 5.55 -21.25 -21.28
C GLU A 332 4.14 -21.29 -20.67
N LEU A 333 3.09 -21.44 -21.49
CA LEU A 333 1.70 -21.53 -21.01
C LEU A 333 1.43 -22.84 -20.24
N GLU A 334 1.95 -23.96 -20.70
CA GLU A 334 1.82 -25.24 -20.02
C GLU A 334 2.56 -25.24 -18.68
N TYR A 335 3.79 -24.72 -18.64
CA TYR A 335 4.54 -24.55 -17.40
C TYR A 335 3.82 -23.63 -16.41
N ALA A 336 3.27 -22.50 -16.88
CA ALA A 336 2.48 -21.60 -16.03
C ALA A 336 1.23 -22.28 -15.46
N GLY A 337 0.57 -23.15 -16.25
CA GLY A 337 -0.58 -23.95 -15.81
C GLY A 337 -0.23 -24.94 -14.70
N ASP A 338 0.84 -25.70 -14.87
CA ASP A 338 1.33 -26.66 -13.87
C ASP A 338 1.77 -25.93 -12.58
N ARG A 339 2.46 -24.78 -12.72
CA ARG A 339 2.87 -23.96 -11.58
C ARG A 339 1.67 -23.39 -10.82
N LEU A 340 0.60 -22.95 -11.52
CA LEU A 340 -0.63 -22.50 -10.89
C LEU A 340 -1.31 -23.61 -10.08
N ALA A 341 -1.43 -24.80 -10.64
CA ALA A 341 -2.01 -25.96 -9.93
C ALA A 341 -1.20 -26.36 -8.69
N GLN A 342 0.12 -26.20 -8.73
CA GLN A 342 0.99 -26.40 -7.58
C GLN A 342 0.81 -25.28 -6.55
N LEU A 343 0.77 -24.01 -6.99
CA LEU A 343 0.56 -22.85 -6.14
C LEU A 343 -0.78 -22.89 -5.41
N GLU A 344 -1.85 -23.39 -6.02
CA GLU A 344 -3.13 -23.59 -5.35
C GLU A 344 -3.00 -24.52 -4.13
N LYS A 345 -2.29 -25.62 -4.27
CA LYS A 345 -2.04 -26.58 -3.18
C LYS A 345 -1.15 -25.99 -2.08
N GLU A 346 -0.10 -25.26 -2.48
CA GLU A 346 0.81 -24.59 -1.55
C GLU A 346 0.08 -23.48 -0.80
N THR A 347 -0.71 -22.68 -1.49
CA THR A 347 -1.54 -21.60 -0.92
C THR A 347 -2.57 -22.12 0.07
N ALA A 348 -3.26 -23.22 -0.27
CA ALA A 348 -4.21 -23.86 0.64
C ALA A 348 -3.54 -24.36 1.93
N LYS A 349 -2.35 -24.94 1.85
CA LYS A 349 -1.57 -25.37 3.03
C LYS A 349 -1.10 -24.18 3.88
N ALA A 350 -0.57 -23.13 3.22
CA ALA A 350 -0.12 -21.92 3.89
C ALA A 350 -1.29 -21.19 4.58
N TYR A 351 -2.46 -21.12 3.92
CA TYR A 351 -3.68 -20.57 4.51
C TYR A 351 -4.09 -21.33 5.77
N ALA A 352 -4.16 -22.66 5.72
CA ALA A 352 -4.54 -23.48 6.87
C ALA A 352 -3.56 -23.31 8.06
N LEU A 353 -2.26 -23.12 7.77
CA LEU A 353 -1.26 -22.85 8.81
C LEU A 353 -1.47 -21.45 9.41
N ALA A 354 -1.67 -20.43 8.59
CA ALA A 354 -1.94 -19.06 9.03
C ALA A 354 -3.25 -18.99 9.82
N GLU A 355 -4.31 -19.67 9.38
CA GLU A 355 -5.59 -19.78 10.08
C GLU A 355 -5.42 -20.42 11.47
N LYS A 356 -4.68 -21.51 11.57
CA LYS A 356 -4.36 -22.15 12.85
C LYS A 356 -3.65 -21.20 13.82
N LYS A 357 -2.70 -20.40 13.31
CA LYS A 357 -1.99 -19.40 14.13
C LYS A 357 -2.90 -18.22 14.48
N ALA A 358 -3.80 -17.80 13.57
CA ALA A 358 -4.81 -16.79 13.86
C ALA A 358 -5.76 -17.24 14.97
N CYS A 359 -6.26 -18.47 14.94
CA CYS A 359 -7.09 -19.02 16.01
C CYS A 359 -6.36 -19.01 17.37
N ALA A 360 -5.10 -19.43 17.41
CA ALA A 360 -4.32 -19.38 18.66
C ALA A 360 -4.12 -17.94 19.17
N LEU A 361 -3.96 -16.97 18.27
CA LEU A 361 -3.90 -15.55 18.64
C LEU A 361 -5.26 -15.05 19.16
N THR A 362 -6.36 -15.45 18.55
CA THR A 362 -7.73 -15.14 19.01
C THR A 362 -7.98 -15.68 20.43
N ASP A 363 -7.55 -16.90 20.74
CA ASP A 363 -7.69 -17.47 22.09
C ASP A 363 -6.95 -16.64 23.14
N ILE A 364 -5.72 -16.19 22.84
CA ILE A 364 -4.95 -15.31 23.72
C ILE A 364 -5.65 -13.97 23.91
N ARG A 365 -6.18 -13.37 22.83
CA ARG A 365 -6.94 -12.12 22.86
C ARG A 365 -8.22 -12.23 23.67
N GLN A 366 -8.94 -13.34 23.58
CA GLN A 366 -10.15 -13.59 24.38
C GLN A 366 -9.83 -13.67 25.87
N ALA A 367 -8.73 -14.34 26.23
CA ALA A 367 -8.28 -14.38 27.60
C ALA A 367 -7.82 -13.01 28.12
N ALA A 368 -7.13 -12.22 27.27
CA ALA A 368 -6.74 -10.85 27.58
C ALA A 368 -7.96 -9.93 27.73
N ALA A 369 -8.96 -10.05 26.86
CA ALA A 369 -10.19 -9.27 26.90
C ALA A 369 -10.91 -9.40 28.25
N LYS A 370 -11.10 -10.63 28.74
CA LYS A 370 -11.74 -10.87 30.05
C LYS A 370 -10.97 -10.22 31.20
N ARG A 371 -9.63 -10.35 31.19
CA ARG A 371 -8.79 -9.72 32.22
C ARG A 371 -8.86 -8.19 32.13
N LEU A 372 -8.91 -7.65 30.92
CA LEU A 372 -9.04 -6.22 30.69
C LEU A 372 -10.39 -5.70 31.19
N GLU A 373 -11.49 -6.39 30.89
CA GLU A 373 -12.83 -6.04 31.37
C GLU A 373 -12.90 -5.97 32.89
N GLU A 374 -12.41 -7.01 33.57
CA GLU A 374 -12.37 -7.08 35.04
C GLU A 374 -11.56 -5.93 35.65
N ARG A 375 -10.38 -5.64 35.07
CA ARG A 375 -9.51 -4.59 35.56
C ARG A 375 -10.09 -3.18 35.34
N VAL A 376 -10.64 -2.91 34.15
CA VAL A 376 -11.28 -1.62 33.83
C VAL A 376 -12.51 -1.39 34.70
N VAL A 377 -13.37 -2.39 34.89
CA VAL A 377 -14.55 -2.28 35.76
C VAL A 377 -14.13 -2.07 37.21
N GLY A 378 -13.05 -2.68 37.65
CA GLY A 378 -12.47 -2.46 39.00
C GLY A 378 -12.04 -1.00 39.20
N GLU A 379 -11.25 -0.46 38.25
CA GLU A 379 -10.82 0.95 38.26
C GLU A 379 -12.00 1.93 38.26
N LEU A 380 -13.03 1.65 37.44
CA LEU A 380 -14.22 2.52 37.36
C LEU A 380 -15.06 2.48 38.63
N ARG A 381 -15.15 1.35 39.33
CA ARG A 381 -15.81 1.27 40.65
C ARG A 381 -15.08 2.11 41.69
N ASP A 382 -13.75 2.07 41.69
CA ASP A 382 -12.93 2.91 42.57
C ASP A 382 -13.17 4.42 42.29
N LEU A 383 -13.41 4.78 41.05
CA LEU A 383 -13.74 6.15 40.64
C LEU A 383 -15.24 6.52 40.83
N SER A 384 -15.94 5.78 41.69
CA SER A 384 -17.35 5.98 42.03
C SER A 384 -18.31 5.87 40.85
N MET A 385 -18.01 4.93 39.94
CA MET A 385 -18.86 4.59 38.79
C MET A 385 -19.29 3.11 38.86
N PRO A 386 -20.05 2.66 39.90
CA PRO A 386 -20.33 1.24 40.16
C PRO A 386 -21.28 0.61 39.13
N SER A 387 -22.07 1.42 38.41
CA SER A 387 -23.07 0.97 37.45
C SER A 387 -22.49 0.77 36.05
N VAL A 388 -21.25 1.14 35.82
CA VAL A 388 -20.60 1.05 34.50
C VAL A 388 -20.40 -0.41 34.11
N ARG A 389 -20.73 -0.69 32.85
CA ARG A 389 -20.40 -1.95 32.20
C ARG A 389 -19.41 -1.66 31.07
N PHE A 390 -18.37 -2.44 31.01
CA PHE A 390 -17.36 -2.41 29.97
C PHE A 390 -17.21 -3.80 29.36
N GLU A 391 -17.17 -3.89 28.04
CA GLU A 391 -17.04 -5.13 27.28
C GLU A 391 -16.07 -4.94 26.13
N VAL A 392 -15.21 -5.91 25.92
CA VAL A 392 -14.29 -6.00 24.78
C VAL A 392 -14.91 -6.95 23.75
N ARG A 393 -15.46 -6.41 22.70
CA ARG A 393 -16.05 -7.21 21.62
C ARG A 393 -14.97 -7.64 20.65
N LEU A 394 -14.81 -8.97 20.54
CA LEU A 394 -14.01 -9.58 19.48
C LEU A 394 -14.96 -10.16 18.44
N LEU A 395 -14.84 -9.69 17.21
CA LEU A 395 -15.59 -10.18 16.06
C LEU A 395 -14.61 -10.83 15.09
N SER A 396 -14.82 -12.08 14.75
CA SER A 396 -14.01 -12.76 13.74
C SER A 396 -14.45 -12.28 12.36
N ARG A 397 -13.47 -11.93 11.52
CA ARG A 397 -13.72 -11.61 10.11
C ARG A 397 -14.13 -12.87 9.36
N GLU A 398 -15.05 -12.72 8.42
CA GLU A 398 -15.57 -13.82 7.62
C GLU A 398 -15.23 -13.64 6.13
N GLY A 399 -15.22 -14.76 5.37
CA GLY A 399 -15.07 -14.79 3.92
C GLY A 399 -13.64 -14.71 3.43
N LYS A 400 -13.46 -14.26 2.17
CA LYS A 400 -12.15 -14.23 1.49
C LYS A 400 -11.09 -13.35 2.16
N ASN A 401 -11.50 -12.42 3.02
CA ASN A 401 -10.65 -11.51 3.77
C ASN A 401 -10.63 -11.83 5.27
N ALA A 402 -10.89 -13.07 5.65
CA ALA A 402 -10.89 -13.51 7.05
C ALA A 402 -9.55 -13.24 7.77
N LEU A 403 -8.43 -13.36 7.04
CA LEU A 403 -7.10 -13.09 7.56
C LEU A 403 -6.57 -11.71 7.10
N SER A 404 -5.94 -11.01 8.02
CA SER A 404 -5.24 -9.73 7.78
C SER A 404 -3.85 -9.76 8.40
N ALA A 405 -3.02 -8.73 8.19
CA ALA A 405 -1.70 -8.61 8.82
C ALA A 405 -1.75 -8.57 10.36
N SER A 406 -2.91 -8.26 10.95
CA SER A 406 -3.14 -8.22 12.39
C SER A 406 -3.93 -9.40 12.95
N GLY A 407 -4.19 -10.44 12.16
CA GLY A 407 -4.99 -11.61 12.56
C GLY A 407 -6.37 -11.66 11.91
N ALA A 408 -7.25 -12.47 12.51
CA ALA A 408 -8.63 -12.67 12.06
C ALA A 408 -9.66 -11.82 12.82
N ASP A 409 -9.23 -11.06 13.83
CA ASP A 409 -10.12 -10.40 14.77
C ASP A 409 -10.28 -8.91 14.46
N GLU A 410 -11.48 -8.40 14.71
CA GLU A 410 -11.79 -6.99 14.91
C GLU A 410 -12.16 -6.77 16.37
N VAL A 411 -11.58 -5.74 16.97
CA VAL A 411 -11.80 -5.45 18.39
C VAL A 411 -12.45 -4.09 18.55
N SER A 412 -13.50 -4.03 19.37
CA SER A 412 -14.12 -2.78 19.77
C SER A 412 -14.40 -2.76 21.28
N PHE A 413 -14.06 -1.65 21.93
CA PHE A 413 -14.38 -1.40 23.32
C PHE A 413 -15.74 -0.72 23.40
N VAL A 414 -16.67 -1.35 24.07
CA VAL A 414 -18.02 -0.83 24.27
C VAL A 414 -18.35 -0.72 25.73
N MET A 415 -19.13 0.28 26.07
CA MET A 415 -19.45 0.52 27.46
C MET A 415 -20.85 1.16 27.62
N SER A 416 -21.35 1.10 28.86
CA SER A 416 -22.54 1.80 29.28
C SER A 416 -22.28 2.44 30.65
N ALA A 417 -22.50 3.74 30.78
CA ALA A 417 -22.30 4.47 32.01
C ALA A 417 -23.42 4.20 33.05
N ASN A 418 -24.63 3.90 32.62
CA ASN A 418 -25.80 3.76 33.45
C ASN A 418 -26.36 2.34 33.44
N ALA A 419 -26.96 1.93 34.56
CA ALA A 419 -27.65 0.64 34.65
C ALA A 419 -28.88 0.62 33.71
N GLY A 420 -28.98 -0.45 32.89
CA GLY A 420 -30.11 -0.62 31.96
C GLY A 420 -29.94 -0.01 30.57
N GLU A 421 -28.92 0.81 30.34
CA GLU A 421 -28.59 1.32 29.01
C GLU A 421 -27.88 0.26 28.16
N ALA A 422 -28.06 0.35 26.83
CA ALA A 422 -27.36 -0.52 25.89
C ALA A 422 -25.87 -0.17 25.83
N LEU A 423 -25.03 -1.18 25.66
CA LEU A 423 -23.61 -0.99 25.40
C LEU A 423 -23.39 -0.30 24.05
N GLY A 424 -22.59 0.75 24.02
CA GLY A 424 -22.23 1.52 22.83
C GLY A 424 -20.75 1.93 22.84
N PRO A 425 -20.25 2.53 21.74
CA PRO A 425 -18.90 3.06 21.70
C PRO A 425 -18.63 4.05 22.84
N ILE A 426 -17.42 4.04 23.39
CA ILE A 426 -16.99 4.95 24.48
C ILE A 426 -17.18 6.43 24.06
N SER A 427 -16.98 6.73 22.78
CA SER A 427 -17.14 8.07 22.20
C SER A 427 -18.55 8.67 22.29
N ARG A 428 -19.57 7.86 22.60
CA ARG A 428 -20.97 8.29 22.74
C ARG A 428 -21.39 8.63 24.16
N ILE A 429 -20.48 8.57 25.13
CA ILE A 429 -20.76 8.91 26.52
C ILE A 429 -20.93 10.43 26.61
N ALA A 430 -22.05 10.85 27.15
CA ALA A 430 -22.54 12.24 27.02
C ALA A 430 -21.93 13.26 28.01
N SER A 431 -21.36 12.80 29.15
CA SER A 431 -20.84 13.69 30.20
C SER A 431 -19.33 13.84 30.13
N GLY A 432 -18.81 15.07 30.04
CA GLY A 432 -17.37 15.36 30.00
C GLY A 432 -16.63 14.80 31.22
N GLY A 433 -17.16 15.02 32.43
CA GLY A 433 -16.56 14.51 33.66
C GLY A 433 -16.59 12.96 33.79
N GLU A 434 -17.64 12.31 33.27
CA GLU A 434 -17.67 10.83 33.20
C GLU A 434 -16.63 10.31 32.21
N LEU A 435 -16.55 10.92 31.05
CA LEU A 435 -15.55 10.55 30.03
C LEU A 435 -14.13 10.72 30.58
N SER A 436 -13.82 11.82 31.27
CA SER A 436 -12.50 12.06 31.87
C SER A 436 -12.14 10.99 32.92
N ARG A 437 -13.08 10.54 33.74
CA ARG A 437 -12.88 9.46 34.71
C ARG A 437 -12.70 8.09 34.02
N ILE A 438 -13.48 7.82 32.98
CA ILE A 438 -13.30 6.60 32.15
C ILE A 438 -11.91 6.59 31.52
N MET A 439 -11.49 7.73 30.97
CA MET A 439 -10.14 7.86 30.41
C MET A 439 -9.06 7.68 31.47
N LEU A 440 -9.24 8.21 32.68
CA LEU A 440 -8.32 7.97 33.80
C LEU A 440 -8.24 6.47 34.14
N ALA A 441 -9.38 5.78 34.24
CA ALA A 441 -9.40 4.34 34.50
C ALA A 441 -8.65 3.54 33.43
N LEU A 442 -8.95 3.82 32.15
CA LEU A 442 -8.28 3.16 31.03
C LEU A 442 -6.77 3.47 31.00
N LYS A 443 -6.39 4.75 31.21
CA LYS A 443 -4.97 5.14 31.25
C LYS A 443 -4.23 4.50 32.43
N ASN A 444 -4.84 4.30 33.59
CA ASN A 444 -4.23 3.54 34.68
C ASN A 444 -4.00 2.06 34.30
N VAL A 445 -4.94 1.46 33.57
CA VAL A 445 -4.82 0.06 33.10
C VAL A 445 -3.71 -0.09 32.05
N PHE A 446 -3.57 0.91 31.15
CA PHE A 446 -2.61 0.87 30.06
C PHE A 446 -1.30 1.63 30.33
N ALA A 447 -1.11 2.21 31.53
CA ALA A 447 -0.02 3.14 31.84
C ALA A 447 1.38 2.68 31.41
N GLU A 448 1.70 1.40 31.58
CA GLU A 448 2.99 0.82 31.25
C GLU A 448 3.15 0.54 29.74
N LYS A 449 2.05 0.43 29.01
CA LYS A 449 2.02 0.03 27.59
C LYS A 449 1.67 1.20 26.65
N ASP A 450 1.25 2.35 27.22
CA ASP A 450 0.92 3.55 26.47
C ASP A 450 2.20 4.32 26.11
N GLY A 451 2.40 4.58 24.83
CA GLY A 451 3.59 5.26 24.34
C GLY A 451 3.66 6.76 24.65
N VAL A 452 2.57 7.38 25.13
CA VAL A 452 2.54 8.81 25.45
C VAL A 452 2.96 9.04 26.89
N ASP A 453 3.94 9.94 27.11
CA ASP A 453 4.54 10.17 28.43
C ASP A 453 3.87 11.29 29.23
N ALA A 454 3.09 12.17 28.57
CA ALA A 454 2.43 13.30 29.21
C ALA A 454 0.91 13.25 28.98
N LEU A 455 0.15 13.43 30.05
CA LEU A 455 -1.32 13.35 30.05
C LEU A 455 -1.90 14.59 30.72
N ILE A 456 -2.97 15.13 30.14
CA ILE A 456 -3.73 16.24 30.73
C ILE A 456 -5.15 15.78 31.00
N PHE A 457 -5.63 16.05 32.20
CA PHE A 457 -7.01 15.82 32.60
C PHE A 457 -7.72 17.15 32.91
N ASP A 458 -8.74 17.44 32.13
CA ASP A 458 -9.66 18.56 32.37
C ASP A 458 -11.03 18.03 32.79
N GLU A 459 -11.75 18.80 33.62
CA GLU A 459 -13.11 18.51 34.11
C GLU A 459 -13.26 17.13 34.82
N ILE A 460 -12.16 16.51 35.25
CA ILE A 460 -12.20 15.19 35.90
C ILE A 460 -12.93 15.22 37.26
N ASP A 461 -13.01 16.39 37.88
CA ASP A 461 -13.65 16.67 39.13
C ASP A 461 -15.14 17.04 39.00
N THR A 462 -15.69 17.12 37.78
CA THR A 462 -17.10 17.41 37.55
C THR A 462 -18.00 16.31 38.07
N GLY A 463 -18.91 16.66 38.97
CA GLY A 463 -19.87 15.74 39.58
C GLY A 463 -19.31 14.79 40.65
N VAL A 464 -18.09 15.06 41.16
CA VAL A 464 -17.50 14.28 42.25
C VAL A 464 -17.23 15.17 43.47
N SER A 465 -17.29 14.58 44.65
CA SER A 465 -16.98 15.24 45.93
C SER A 465 -16.56 14.26 47.00
N GLY A 466 -16.01 14.71 48.10
CA GLY A 466 -15.69 13.90 49.26
C GLY A 466 -14.80 12.72 48.94
N VAL A 467 -15.27 11.49 49.24
CA VAL A 467 -14.51 10.25 49.05
C VAL A 467 -14.20 9.96 47.59
N ALA A 468 -15.15 10.28 46.69
CA ALA A 468 -14.93 10.10 45.25
C ALA A 468 -13.78 10.98 44.72
N ALA A 469 -13.71 12.25 45.15
CA ALA A 469 -12.61 13.15 44.81
C ALA A 469 -11.25 12.65 45.31
N GLN A 470 -11.25 12.07 46.51
CA GLN A 470 -10.04 11.44 47.10
C GLN A 470 -9.55 10.25 46.24
N ARG A 471 -10.47 9.39 45.80
CA ARG A 471 -10.11 8.25 44.94
C ARG A 471 -9.58 8.71 43.58
N VAL A 472 -10.18 9.73 42.99
CA VAL A 472 -9.66 10.35 41.74
C VAL A 472 -8.23 10.86 41.98
N ALA A 473 -7.99 11.57 43.08
CA ALA A 473 -6.67 12.10 43.45
C ALA A 473 -5.62 10.97 43.58
N GLU A 474 -5.98 9.88 44.27
CA GLU A 474 -5.12 8.70 44.46
C GLU A 474 -4.76 8.03 43.13
N LYS A 475 -5.71 7.89 42.20
CA LYS A 475 -5.48 7.33 40.87
C LYS A 475 -4.62 8.25 40.00
N LEU A 476 -4.82 9.58 40.02
CA LEU A 476 -3.95 10.56 39.34
C LEU A 476 -2.51 10.50 39.88
N ALA A 477 -2.33 10.38 41.22
CA ALA A 477 -1.01 10.26 41.83
C ALA A 477 -0.33 8.94 41.45
N SER A 478 -1.07 7.83 41.40
CA SER A 478 -0.56 6.53 40.93
C SER A 478 -0.08 6.59 39.50
N LEU A 479 -0.86 7.20 38.61
CA LEU A 479 -0.50 7.43 37.21
C LEU A 479 0.72 8.36 37.06
N GLY A 480 0.82 9.37 37.93
CA GLY A 480 1.94 10.31 38.00
C GLY A 480 3.29 9.67 38.35
N ARG A 481 3.36 8.41 38.77
CA ARG A 481 4.62 7.68 38.98
C ARG A 481 5.32 7.30 37.70
N THR A 482 4.56 6.97 36.67
CA THR A 482 5.09 6.46 35.40
C THR A 482 4.92 7.48 34.28
N LYS A 483 3.97 8.41 34.42
CA LYS A 483 3.63 9.44 33.43
C LYS A 483 3.71 10.84 34.05
N GLN A 484 3.93 11.82 33.22
CA GLN A 484 3.69 13.21 33.64
C GLN A 484 2.19 13.49 33.51
N VAL A 485 1.58 13.92 34.60
CA VAL A 485 0.13 14.20 34.65
C VAL A 485 -0.09 15.67 35.00
N LEU A 486 -0.85 16.37 34.16
CA LEU A 486 -1.33 17.71 34.44
C LEU A 486 -2.86 17.66 34.62
N CYS A 487 -3.36 18.16 35.74
CA CYS A 487 -4.79 18.16 36.04
C CYS A 487 -5.30 19.56 36.34
N VAL A 488 -6.41 19.94 35.74
CA VAL A 488 -7.14 21.16 36.09
C VAL A 488 -8.24 20.81 37.09
N THR A 489 -8.26 21.46 38.26
CA THR A 489 -9.24 21.15 39.30
C THR A 489 -9.62 22.37 40.15
N HIS A 490 -10.79 22.26 40.75
CA HIS A 490 -11.27 23.17 41.81
C HIS A 490 -11.40 22.42 43.15
N LEU A 491 -11.07 21.11 43.20
CA LEU A 491 -11.20 20.30 44.43
C LEU A 491 -9.91 20.27 45.24
N PRO A 492 -9.97 20.61 46.53
CA PRO A 492 -8.79 20.59 47.40
C PRO A 492 -8.14 19.22 47.56
N GLN A 493 -8.93 18.11 47.48
CA GLN A 493 -8.43 16.73 47.55
C GLN A 493 -7.46 16.42 46.41
N ILE A 494 -7.80 16.85 45.17
CA ILE A 494 -6.95 16.62 44.02
C ILE A 494 -5.73 17.53 44.06
N ALA A 495 -5.93 18.82 44.43
CA ALA A 495 -4.85 19.77 44.51
C ALA A 495 -3.80 19.42 45.59
N ALA A 496 -4.23 18.90 46.75
CA ALA A 496 -3.31 18.45 47.81
C ALA A 496 -2.45 17.26 47.39
N MET A 497 -2.97 16.36 46.54
CA MET A 497 -2.26 15.18 46.07
C MET A 497 -1.12 15.48 45.08
N ALA A 498 -1.08 16.69 44.49
CA ALA A 498 -0.07 17.07 43.52
C ALA A 498 1.35 17.17 44.11
N GLN A 499 2.38 16.89 43.31
CA GLN A 499 3.77 17.27 43.57
C GLN A 499 3.99 18.76 43.34
N GLN A 500 3.40 19.29 42.25
CA GLN A 500 3.46 20.71 41.93
C GLN A 500 2.05 21.28 41.83
N GLN A 501 1.84 22.46 42.38
CA GLN A 501 0.55 23.19 42.28
C GLN A 501 0.78 24.56 41.71
N TYR A 502 0.12 24.87 40.62
CA TYR A 502 0.15 26.18 39.97
C TYR A 502 -1.15 26.90 40.25
N LEU A 503 -1.05 28.16 40.67
CA LEU A 503 -2.19 29.03 40.84
C LEU A 503 -2.34 29.93 39.62
N VAL A 504 -3.54 29.94 39.06
CA VAL A 504 -3.95 30.77 37.93
C VAL A 504 -4.83 31.87 38.47
N GLU A 505 -4.33 33.10 38.48
CA GLU A 505 -4.99 34.29 39.05
C GLU A 505 -5.26 35.32 37.98
N LYS A 506 -6.39 36.04 38.13
CA LYS A 506 -6.67 37.24 37.35
C LYS A 506 -6.16 38.46 38.11
N ALA A 507 -5.49 39.35 37.40
CA ALA A 507 -5.13 40.66 37.89
C ALA A 507 -5.68 41.72 36.93
N GLU A 508 -6.25 42.79 37.48
CA GLU A 508 -6.66 43.96 36.69
C GLU A 508 -5.60 45.04 36.80
N HIS A 509 -5.08 45.49 35.68
CA HIS A 509 -4.16 46.63 35.63
C HIS A 509 -4.48 47.53 34.44
N GLY A 510 -4.65 48.85 34.67
CA GLY A 510 -4.94 49.78 33.61
C GLY A 510 -6.25 49.54 32.85
N GLY A 511 -7.28 48.97 33.52
CA GLY A 511 -8.58 48.65 32.90
C GLY A 511 -8.55 47.43 31.96
N ARG A 512 -7.50 46.60 32.02
CA ARG A 512 -7.37 45.36 31.29
C ARG A 512 -7.14 44.21 32.26
N THR A 513 -7.68 43.02 31.93
CA THR A 513 -7.50 41.80 32.69
C THR A 513 -6.26 41.05 32.17
N TYR A 514 -5.44 40.61 33.11
CA TYR A 514 -4.25 39.77 32.89
C TYR A 514 -4.39 38.47 33.66
N THR A 515 -3.94 37.39 33.12
CA THR A 515 -3.82 36.14 33.83
C THR A 515 -2.36 35.89 34.15
N ASN A 516 -2.07 35.59 35.40
CA ASN A 516 -0.76 35.19 35.90
C ASN A 516 -0.78 33.75 36.36
N ILE A 517 0.32 33.01 36.14
CA ILE A 517 0.48 31.62 36.54
C ILE A 517 1.73 31.54 37.41
N ARG A 518 1.57 31.04 38.63
CA ARG A 518 2.72 30.87 39.51
C ARG A 518 2.73 29.52 40.20
N LEU A 519 3.91 28.94 40.36
CA LEU A 519 4.13 27.78 41.18
C LEU A 519 3.99 28.15 42.67
N LEU A 520 3.20 27.38 43.40
CA LEU A 520 3.01 27.60 44.82
C LEU A 520 4.06 26.83 45.65
N ASP A 521 4.65 27.52 46.62
CA ASP A 521 5.39 26.86 47.71
C ASP A 521 4.44 26.21 48.71
N ARG A 522 4.96 25.55 49.74
CA ARG A 522 4.14 24.84 50.73
C ARG A 522 3.13 25.76 51.42
N GLU A 523 3.52 27.00 51.75
CA GLU A 523 2.65 27.94 52.43
C GLU A 523 1.55 28.43 51.48
N GLY A 524 1.89 28.78 50.23
CA GLY A 524 0.94 29.16 49.18
C GLY A 524 -0.07 28.03 48.90
N ARG A 525 0.39 26.77 48.89
CA ARG A 525 -0.49 25.60 48.73
C ARG A 525 -1.48 25.49 49.91
N ARG A 526 -1.02 25.67 51.15
CA ARG A 526 -1.87 25.64 52.32
C ARG A 526 -2.96 26.70 52.24
N TYR A 527 -2.60 27.90 51.86
CA TYR A 527 -3.58 29.00 51.70
C TYR A 527 -4.59 28.73 50.57
N GLU A 528 -4.12 28.27 49.43
CA GLU A 528 -4.99 27.94 48.29
C GLU A 528 -5.95 26.80 48.59
N LEU A 529 -5.48 25.73 49.25
CA LEU A 529 -6.33 24.63 49.72
C LEU A 529 -7.39 25.07 50.72
N ALA A 530 -7.04 25.96 51.63
CA ALA A 530 -8.01 26.55 52.57
C ALA A 530 -9.07 27.38 51.80
N ARG A 531 -8.65 28.18 50.80
CA ARG A 531 -9.54 28.92 49.93
C ARG A 531 -10.48 28.01 49.14
N LEU A 532 -9.96 26.95 48.51
CA LEU A 532 -10.76 25.99 47.78
C LEU A 532 -11.79 25.25 48.67
N SER A 533 -11.49 25.10 49.98
CA SER A 533 -12.37 24.42 50.93
C SER A 533 -13.45 25.33 51.52
N GLY A 534 -13.19 26.60 51.69
CA GLY A 534 -14.07 27.50 52.45
C GLY A 534 -14.39 28.85 51.79
N GLY A 535 -13.85 29.11 50.59
CA GLY A 535 -14.01 30.40 49.93
C GLY A 535 -13.00 31.45 50.42
N ASP A 536 -13.25 32.73 50.10
CA ASP A 536 -12.28 33.83 50.25
C ASP A 536 -12.00 34.24 51.72
N MET A 537 -12.90 33.91 52.65
CA MET A 537 -12.69 34.18 54.08
C MET A 537 -11.99 33.00 54.77
N ILE A 538 -10.67 33.00 54.74
CA ILE A 538 -9.85 31.92 55.27
C ILE A 538 -9.75 32.04 56.80
N THR A 539 -10.09 30.96 57.52
CA THR A 539 -9.99 30.83 58.96
C THR A 539 -8.82 29.94 59.37
N ASP A 540 -8.37 30.03 60.63
CA ASP A 540 -7.32 29.18 61.20
C ASP A 540 -7.69 27.69 61.14
N ILE A 541 -8.99 27.36 61.28
CA ILE A 541 -9.49 25.98 61.19
C ILE A 541 -9.32 25.45 59.75
N GLN A 542 -9.60 26.26 58.73
CA GLN A 542 -9.41 25.86 57.32
C GLN A 542 -7.93 25.71 56.99
N LEU A 543 -7.05 26.57 57.50
CA LEU A 543 -5.61 26.43 57.35
C LEU A 543 -5.07 25.15 58.02
N ALA A 544 -5.58 24.80 59.22
CA ALA A 544 -5.22 23.55 59.90
C ALA A 544 -5.71 22.33 59.10
N GLY A 545 -6.95 22.37 58.59
CA GLY A 545 -7.48 21.30 57.70
C GLY A 545 -6.71 21.14 56.41
N ALA A 546 -6.27 22.25 55.78
CA ALA A 546 -5.43 22.21 54.59
C ALA A 546 -4.05 21.57 54.88
N GLU A 547 -3.44 21.90 56.02
CA GLU A 547 -2.16 21.28 56.43
C GLU A 547 -2.29 19.77 56.70
N GLU A 548 -3.38 19.33 57.33
CA GLU A 548 -3.67 17.93 57.57
C GLU A 548 -3.87 17.18 56.24
N LEU A 549 -4.57 17.79 55.30
CA LEU A 549 -4.79 17.25 53.94
C LEU A 549 -3.45 17.06 53.22
N LEU A 550 -2.58 18.06 53.21
CA LEU A 550 -1.24 18.00 52.64
C LEU A 550 -0.41 16.89 53.25
N ALA A 551 -0.35 16.83 54.59
CA ALA A 551 0.45 15.82 55.28
C ALA A 551 -0.06 14.39 55.07
N ARG A 552 -1.38 14.20 54.96
CA ARG A 552 -1.98 12.91 54.61
C ARG A 552 -1.59 12.47 53.20
N ASP A 553 -1.72 13.34 52.21
CA ASP A 553 -1.50 13.05 50.83
C ASP A 553 0.00 12.91 50.47
N GLU A 554 0.90 13.61 51.19
CA GLU A 554 2.34 13.37 51.16
C GLU A 554 2.69 11.94 51.65
N ARG A 555 2.07 11.48 52.74
CA ARG A 555 2.26 10.09 53.23
C ARG A 555 1.74 9.05 52.23
N PHE A 556 0.60 9.32 51.60
CA PHE A 556 0.08 8.43 50.55
C PHE A 556 1.05 8.35 49.39
N ARG A 557 1.54 9.48 48.85
CA ARG A 557 2.54 9.48 47.75
C ARG A 557 3.82 8.74 48.15
N ALA A 558 4.30 8.92 49.37
CA ALA A 558 5.46 8.19 49.86
C ALA A 558 5.22 6.67 49.97
N SER A 559 3.98 6.22 50.20
CA SER A 559 3.64 4.79 50.23
C SER A 559 3.56 4.16 48.82
N LEU A 560 3.45 4.98 47.78
CA LEU A 560 3.50 4.53 46.39
C LEU A 560 4.94 4.31 45.87
N SER A 561 5.93 4.92 46.54
CA SER A 561 7.36 4.77 46.22
C SER A 561 7.85 3.40 46.60
#